data_76fdb462a46f0d5a32e94e480283093f
#
_entry.id   76fdb462a46f0d5a32e94e480283093f
#
_cell.length_a   1.000
_cell.length_b   1.000
_cell.length_c   1.000
_cell.angle_alpha   90.00
_cell.angle_beta   90.00
_cell.angle_gamma   90.00
#
_symmetry.space_group_name_H-M   'P 1'
#
loop_
_entity.id
_entity.type
_entity.pdbx_description
1 polymer ?
#
loop_
_entity_poly.entity_id
_entity_poly.type
_entity_poly.pdbx_seq_one_letter_code
_entity_poly.pdbx_strand_id
1 'polypeptide(L)'
;LPDQSTSSGISLRGRTVPGYIAVEGPIGVGKTTLARLIADTFEYDLLLEEAELNPFLERFYQNRQQTALATQLFFLFQRVQKITELKQRDMFDRARVADFVLEKDPLFARVNLEPDEFALYEKVFSKMRVDAPVPDLVIYLQASPDRLLERIDRRGIDAERLIDRQYLEQLNEVYSEFFLYYDAAPLLIVNANEIDLAQGDRDYEQLVDYMLNIKKGRHYFNPTFFS
;
A
#
# COMPACT_ATOMS: atom_id res chain seq x y z
N LEU A 1 30.79 19.53 -6.41
CA LEU A 1 30.00 18.51 -5.76
C LEU A 1 29.39 17.64 -6.86
N PRO A 2 29.50 16.30 -6.81
CA PRO A 2 28.93 15.45 -7.83
C PRO A 2 27.42 15.66 -7.91
N ASP A 3 26.89 15.58 -9.10
CA ASP A 3 25.46 15.72 -9.40
C ASP A 3 24.75 14.53 -8.75
N GLN A 4 24.04 14.76 -7.63
CA GLN A 4 23.23 13.75 -6.98
C GLN A 4 21.91 13.65 -7.76
N SER A 5 21.94 12.91 -8.85
CA SER A 5 20.73 12.47 -9.56
C SER A 5 20.50 10.99 -9.27
N THR A 6 19.23 10.59 -9.20
CA THR A 6 18.82 9.19 -9.12
C THR A 6 19.10 8.47 -10.43
N SER A 7 19.01 7.13 -10.45
CA SER A 7 19.13 6.32 -11.69
C SER A 7 18.12 6.74 -12.78
N SER A 8 17.01 7.37 -12.40
CA SER A 8 15.97 7.93 -13.28
C SER A 8 16.15 9.43 -13.61
N GLY A 9 17.30 10.05 -13.25
CA GLY A 9 17.57 11.46 -13.57
C GLY A 9 16.91 12.50 -12.67
N ILE A 10 16.21 12.10 -11.61
CA ILE A 10 15.56 13.00 -10.65
C ILE A 10 16.63 13.70 -9.79
N SER A 11 16.61 15.03 -9.76
CA SER A 11 17.57 15.82 -8.99
C SER A 11 17.25 15.80 -7.50
N LEU A 12 18.21 15.33 -6.69
CA LEU A 12 18.11 15.28 -5.22
C LEU A 12 18.72 16.52 -4.53
N ARG A 13 19.16 17.53 -5.28
CA ARG A 13 19.88 18.71 -4.73
C ARG A 13 19.14 19.33 -3.53
N GLY A 14 19.70 19.16 -2.33
CA GLY A 14 19.16 19.76 -1.09
C GLY A 14 17.85 19.16 -0.58
N ARG A 15 17.39 18.03 -1.12
CA ARG A 15 16.19 17.32 -0.71
C ARG A 15 16.55 16.09 0.12
N THR A 16 15.75 15.82 1.14
CA THR A 16 15.87 14.61 1.95
C THR A 16 14.86 13.58 1.45
N VAL A 17 15.33 12.40 1.08
CA VAL A 17 14.45 11.28 0.72
C VAL A 17 14.00 10.60 2.02
N PRO A 18 12.68 10.33 2.20
CA PRO A 18 12.20 9.58 3.37
C PRO A 18 12.86 8.20 3.44
N GLY A 19 13.35 7.81 4.62
CA GLY A 19 14.05 6.52 4.80
C GLY A 19 13.13 5.32 4.79
N TYR A 20 11.86 5.50 5.19
CA TYR A 20 10.83 4.48 5.12
C TYR A 20 9.56 5.04 4.48
N ILE A 21 9.19 4.51 3.32
CA ILE A 21 7.97 4.87 2.58
C ILE A 21 7.02 3.68 2.58
N ALA A 22 5.74 3.91 2.90
CA ALA A 22 4.70 2.91 2.74
C ALA A 22 3.69 3.35 1.68
N VAL A 23 3.35 2.46 0.76
CA VAL A 23 2.35 2.69 -0.29
C VAL A 23 1.09 1.90 0.05
N GLU A 24 -0.03 2.56 0.15
CA GLU A 24 -1.31 1.96 0.51
C GLU A 24 -2.43 2.31 -0.47
N GLY A 25 -3.51 1.52 -0.42
CA GLY A 25 -4.72 1.71 -1.22
C GLY A 25 -5.42 0.40 -1.57
N PRO A 26 -6.57 0.45 -2.24
CA PRO A 26 -7.39 -0.71 -2.55
C PRO A 26 -6.72 -1.69 -3.54
N ILE A 27 -7.33 -2.86 -3.70
CA ILE A 27 -6.90 -3.88 -4.67
C ILE A 27 -6.93 -3.28 -6.09
N GLY A 28 -5.90 -3.54 -6.89
CA GLY A 28 -5.81 -3.06 -8.28
C GLY A 28 -5.33 -1.62 -8.45
N VAL A 29 -5.14 -0.84 -7.36
CA VAL A 29 -4.77 0.59 -7.48
C VAL A 29 -3.35 0.85 -7.97
N GLY A 30 -2.43 -0.14 -7.86
CA GLY A 30 -1.04 -0.02 -8.32
C GLY A 30 0.01 0.13 -7.22
N LYS A 31 -0.31 -0.23 -5.96
CA LYS A 31 0.63 -0.17 -4.82
C LYS A 31 2.00 -0.78 -5.12
N THR A 32 2.01 -2.05 -5.50
CA THR A 32 3.25 -2.80 -5.74
C THR A 32 4.05 -2.23 -6.91
N THR A 33 3.37 -1.72 -7.94
CA THR A 33 4.03 -1.05 -9.07
C THR A 33 4.74 0.21 -8.60
N LEU A 34 4.07 1.08 -7.84
CA LEU A 34 4.67 2.30 -7.31
C LEU A 34 5.80 1.99 -6.33
N ALA A 35 5.61 1.01 -5.44
CA ALA A 35 6.66 0.60 -4.49
C ALA A 35 7.93 0.13 -5.21
N ARG A 36 7.80 -0.66 -6.28
CA ARG A 36 8.94 -1.10 -7.11
C ARG A 36 9.63 0.07 -7.80
N LEU A 37 8.88 0.98 -8.42
CA LEU A 37 9.44 2.17 -9.07
C LEU A 37 10.24 3.04 -8.09
N ILE A 38 9.71 3.26 -6.88
CA ILE A 38 10.41 4.00 -5.82
C ILE A 38 11.67 3.24 -5.38
N ALA A 39 11.58 1.92 -5.17
CA ALA A 39 12.72 1.10 -4.78
C ALA A 39 13.84 1.17 -5.82
N ASP A 40 13.50 1.05 -7.10
CA ASP A 40 14.46 1.11 -8.21
C ASP A 40 15.07 2.51 -8.35
N THR A 41 14.27 3.57 -8.14
CA THR A 41 14.73 4.96 -8.25
C THR A 41 15.73 5.34 -7.17
N PHE A 42 15.51 4.90 -5.93
CA PHE A 42 16.29 5.30 -4.76
C PHE A 42 17.18 4.19 -4.20
N GLU A 43 17.24 3.04 -4.88
CA GLU A 43 17.99 1.84 -4.43
C GLU A 43 17.54 1.37 -3.01
N TYR A 44 16.22 1.37 -2.78
CA TYR A 44 15.62 0.97 -1.50
C TYR A 44 15.37 -0.53 -1.42
N ASP A 45 15.46 -1.07 -0.22
CA ASP A 45 14.96 -2.41 0.08
C ASP A 45 13.42 -2.45 -0.08
N LEU A 46 12.93 -3.47 -0.77
CA LEU A 46 11.51 -3.63 -1.10
C LEU A 46 10.85 -4.61 -0.12
N LEU A 47 9.75 -4.19 0.48
CA LEU A 47 8.94 -4.99 1.39
C LEU A 47 7.52 -5.15 0.84
N LEU A 48 7.25 -6.25 0.17
CA LEU A 48 5.97 -6.50 -0.48
C LEU A 48 5.08 -7.47 0.29
N GLU A 49 3.77 -7.21 0.19
CA GLU A 49 2.75 -8.18 0.52
C GLU A 49 2.66 -9.21 -0.63
N GLU A 50 3.00 -10.46 -0.34
CA GLU A 50 2.98 -11.54 -1.32
C GLU A 50 1.63 -12.26 -1.24
N ALA A 51 0.58 -11.61 -1.79
CA ALA A 51 -0.79 -12.11 -1.73
C ALA A 51 -0.94 -13.50 -2.39
N GLU A 52 -0.13 -13.79 -3.39
CA GLU A 52 -0.08 -15.09 -4.10
C GLU A 52 0.35 -16.25 -3.20
N LEU A 53 1.02 -15.99 -2.10
CA LEU A 53 1.40 -17.02 -1.13
C LEU A 53 0.24 -17.42 -0.21
N ASN A 54 -0.87 -16.68 -0.22
CA ASN A 54 -2.02 -16.98 0.62
C ASN A 54 -2.84 -18.14 0.03
N PRO A 55 -2.80 -19.36 0.62
CA PRO A 55 -3.45 -20.55 0.05
C PRO A 55 -4.98 -20.50 0.14
N PHE A 56 -5.53 -19.51 0.86
CA PHE A 56 -6.97 -19.33 1.02
C PHE A 56 -7.54 -18.31 0.04
N LEU A 57 -6.70 -17.49 -0.61
CA LEU A 57 -7.13 -16.30 -1.34
C LEU A 57 -8.05 -16.62 -2.53
N GLU A 58 -7.73 -17.67 -3.31
CA GLU A 58 -8.57 -18.07 -4.43
C GLU A 58 -9.97 -18.51 -3.94
N ARG A 59 -10.04 -19.33 -2.91
CA ARG A 59 -11.32 -19.76 -2.29
C ARG A 59 -12.06 -18.61 -1.67
N PHE A 60 -11.36 -17.65 -1.12
CA PHE A 60 -11.94 -16.42 -0.55
C PHE A 60 -12.70 -15.64 -1.63
N TYR A 61 -12.13 -15.45 -2.80
CA TYR A 61 -12.84 -14.76 -3.89
C TYR A 61 -14.02 -15.55 -4.44
N GLN A 62 -13.95 -16.89 -4.41
CA GLN A 62 -15.07 -17.77 -4.80
C GLN A 62 -16.23 -17.74 -3.79
N ASN A 63 -15.91 -17.78 -2.50
CA ASN A 63 -16.88 -17.72 -1.41
C ASN A 63 -16.25 -17.08 -0.17
N ARG A 64 -16.44 -15.77 -0.03
CA ARG A 64 -15.79 -14.95 1.00
C ARG A 64 -16.09 -15.45 2.41
N GLN A 65 -17.35 -15.79 2.72
CA GLN A 65 -17.77 -16.20 4.06
C GLN A 65 -17.07 -17.48 4.57
N GLN A 66 -16.76 -18.41 3.69
CA GLN A 66 -16.17 -19.68 4.11
C GLN A 66 -14.70 -19.61 4.54
N THR A 67 -13.95 -18.67 3.99
CA THR A 67 -12.49 -18.63 4.18
C THR A 67 -11.99 -17.25 4.62
N ALA A 68 -12.89 -16.30 4.91
CA ALA A 68 -12.52 -14.94 5.27
C ALA A 68 -11.57 -14.90 6.47
N LEU A 69 -11.92 -15.55 7.57
CA LEU A 69 -11.06 -15.55 8.77
C LEU A 69 -9.69 -16.17 8.52
N ALA A 70 -9.63 -17.32 7.82
CA ALA A 70 -8.34 -17.96 7.50
C ALA A 70 -7.48 -17.07 6.58
N THR A 71 -8.10 -16.40 5.60
CA THR A 71 -7.44 -15.48 4.69
C THR A 71 -6.88 -14.27 5.45
N GLN A 72 -7.66 -13.66 6.33
CA GLN A 72 -7.25 -12.50 7.13
C GLN A 72 -6.14 -12.85 8.12
N LEU A 73 -6.25 -13.99 8.81
CA LEU A 73 -5.20 -14.45 9.72
C LEU A 73 -3.89 -14.74 8.99
N PHE A 74 -3.94 -15.31 7.79
CA PHE A 74 -2.73 -15.54 6.99
C PHE A 74 -2.03 -14.23 6.65
N PHE A 75 -2.76 -13.22 6.18
CA PHE A 75 -2.19 -11.92 5.90
C PHE A 75 -1.61 -11.25 7.15
N LEU A 76 -2.32 -11.33 8.27
CA LEU A 76 -1.82 -10.81 9.55
C LEU A 76 -0.48 -11.45 9.93
N PHE A 77 -0.39 -12.79 9.90
CA PHE A 77 0.84 -13.52 10.21
C PHE A 77 1.98 -13.13 9.27
N GLN A 78 1.71 -13.06 7.98
CA GLN A 78 2.71 -12.71 6.97
C GLN A 78 3.25 -11.28 7.21
N ARG A 79 2.39 -10.29 7.46
CA ARG A 79 2.78 -8.90 7.74
C ARG A 79 3.59 -8.81 9.04
N VAL A 80 3.13 -9.47 10.11
CA VAL A 80 3.84 -9.51 11.39
C VAL A 80 5.23 -10.13 11.23
N GLN A 81 5.35 -11.22 10.47
CA GLN A 81 6.65 -11.84 10.19
C GLN A 81 7.57 -10.87 9.45
N LYS A 82 7.09 -10.23 8.37
CA LYS A 82 7.87 -9.26 7.59
C LYS A 82 8.35 -8.08 8.45
N ILE A 83 7.48 -7.53 9.30
CA ILE A 83 7.83 -6.45 10.22
C ILE A 83 8.86 -6.92 11.25
N THR A 84 8.75 -8.14 11.75
CA THR A 84 9.71 -8.71 12.70
C THR A 84 11.09 -8.90 12.07
N GLU A 85 11.13 -9.43 10.85
CA GLU A 85 12.38 -9.58 10.07
C GLU A 85 13.01 -8.21 9.78
N LEU A 86 12.20 -7.21 9.49
CA LEU A 86 12.60 -5.84 9.27
C LEU A 86 13.31 -5.29 10.50
N LYS A 87 12.74 -5.41 11.69
CA LYS A 87 13.35 -4.98 12.95
C LYS A 87 14.70 -5.66 13.22
N GLN A 88 14.83 -6.93 12.88
CA GLN A 88 16.11 -7.64 13.05
C GLN A 88 17.19 -7.13 12.08
N ARG A 89 16.80 -6.63 10.91
CA ARG A 89 17.70 -6.06 9.90
C ARG A 89 18.03 -4.59 10.13
N ASP A 90 17.26 -3.87 10.94
CA ASP A 90 17.42 -2.43 11.22
C ASP A 90 18.79 -2.04 11.83
N MET A 91 19.60 -3.02 12.24
CA MET A 91 20.99 -2.77 12.62
C MET A 91 21.86 -2.16 11.50
N PHE A 92 21.34 -2.08 10.25
CA PHE A 92 22.09 -1.61 9.07
C PHE A 92 21.50 -0.35 8.41
N ASP A 93 20.51 0.29 9.03
CA ASP A 93 19.96 1.61 8.63
C ASP A 93 19.61 1.74 7.13
N ARG A 94 19.06 0.67 6.52
CA ARG A 94 18.71 0.67 5.10
C ARG A 94 17.36 1.32 4.86
N ALA A 95 17.34 2.24 3.90
CA ALA A 95 16.10 2.83 3.42
C ALA A 95 15.23 1.80 2.69
N ARG A 96 13.90 1.93 2.82
CA ARG A 96 12.94 0.91 2.35
C ARG A 96 11.63 1.49 1.84
N VAL A 97 10.96 0.70 1.01
CA VAL A 97 9.59 0.95 0.61
C VAL A 97 8.74 -0.31 0.78
N ALA A 98 7.57 -0.15 1.39
CA ALA A 98 6.58 -1.22 1.57
C ALA A 98 5.32 -0.95 0.76
N ASP A 99 4.61 -1.99 0.33
CA ASP A 99 3.29 -1.85 -0.29
C ASP A 99 2.13 -2.19 0.68
N PHE A 100 2.39 -2.05 1.97
CA PHE A 100 1.40 -2.18 3.05
C PHE A 100 1.80 -1.41 4.31
N VAL A 101 0.80 -1.08 5.14
CA VAL A 101 0.96 -0.73 6.56
C VAL A 101 0.22 -1.75 7.42
N LEU A 102 0.72 -2.03 8.64
CA LEU A 102 0.08 -3.02 9.53
C LEU A 102 -1.30 -2.58 9.98
N GLU A 103 -1.49 -1.29 10.16
CA GLU A 103 -2.72 -0.67 10.66
C GLU A 103 -3.91 -0.88 9.73
N LYS A 104 -3.69 -1.23 8.46
CA LYS A 104 -4.76 -1.56 7.51
C LYS A 104 -5.41 -2.91 7.78
N ASP A 105 -4.70 -3.83 8.45
CA ASP A 105 -5.14 -5.21 8.60
C ASP A 105 -6.58 -5.32 9.18
N PRO A 106 -6.93 -4.59 10.27
CA PRO A 106 -8.29 -4.58 10.79
C PRO A 106 -9.35 -4.02 9.84
N LEU A 107 -8.97 -3.20 8.84
CA LEU A 107 -9.92 -2.66 7.86
C LEU A 107 -10.49 -3.78 6.98
N PHE A 108 -9.62 -4.60 6.41
CA PHE A 108 -10.03 -5.74 5.62
C PHE A 108 -10.80 -6.77 6.46
N ALA A 109 -10.34 -7.02 7.69
CA ALA A 109 -11.04 -7.91 8.61
C ALA A 109 -12.48 -7.42 8.87
N ARG A 110 -12.68 -6.13 9.09
CA ARG A 110 -14.02 -5.54 9.34
C ARG A 110 -14.96 -5.68 8.15
N VAL A 111 -14.46 -5.58 6.93
CA VAL A 111 -15.27 -5.73 5.70
C VAL A 111 -15.64 -7.18 5.43
N ASN A 112 -14.78 -8.12 5.81
CA ASN A 112 -14.87 -9.50 5.35
C ASN A 112 -15.37 -10.49 6.39
N LEU A 113 -15.28 -10.16 7.69
CA LEU A 113 -15.60 -11.08 8.78
C LEU A 113 -16.98 -10.83 9.38
N GLU A 114 -17.68 -11.90 9.73
CA GLU A 114 -18.86 -11.82 10.57
C GLU A 114 -18.49 -11.31 11.98
N PRO A 115 -19.43 -10.76 12.75
CA PRO A 115 -19.12 -10.11 14.04
C PRO A 115 -18.36 -10.97 15.05
N ASP A 116 -18.65 -12.26 15.15
CA ASP A 116 -17.98 -13.20 16.04
C ASP A 116 -16.56 -13.57 15.54
N GLU A 117 -16.39 -13.75 14.22
CA GLU A 117 -15.10 -13.93 13.60
C GLU A 117 -14.21 -12.68 13.76
N PHE A 118 -14.79 -11.50 13.58
CA PHE A 118 -14.07 -10.24 13.77
C PHE A 118 -13.62 -10.08 15.23
N ALA A 119 -14.48 -10.41 16.21
CA ALA A 119 -14.11 -10.38 17.63
C ALA A 119 -12.98 -11.37 17.96
N LEU A 120 -12.93 -12.54 17.30
CA LEU A 120 -11.81 -13.48 17.42
C LEU A 120 -10.55 -12.92 16.77
N TYR A 121 -10.67 -12.39 15.57
CA TYR A 121 -9.57 -11.74 14.85
C TYR A 121 -8.93 -10.62 15.68
N GLU A 122 -9.72 -9.72 16.28
CA GLU A 122 -9.21 -8.63 17.13
C GLU A 122 -8.41 -9.14 18.32
N LYS A 123 -8.83 -10.25 18.95
CA LYS A 123 -8.07 -10.89 20.03
C LYS A 123 -6.72 -11.40 19.54
N VAL A 124 -6.66 -12.02 18.36
CA VAL A 124 -5.41 -12.47 17.76
C VAL A 124 -4.53 -11.27 17.40
N PHE A 125 -5.08 -10.28 16.70
CA PHE A 125 -4.37 -9.06 16.32
C PHE A 125 -3.75 -8.35 17.53
N SER A 126 -4.51 -8.20 18.62
CA SER A 126 -4.03 -7.56 19.85
C SER A 126 -2.86 -8.30 20.52
N LYS A 127 -2.81 -9.63 20.37
CA LYS A 127 -1.72 -10.47 20.90
C LYS A 127 -0.48 -10.50 20.01
N MET A 128 -0.70 -10.35 18.69
CA MET A 128 0.37 -10.35 17.70
C MET A 128 0.92 -8.96 17.39
N ARG A 129 0.36 -7.92 18.01
CA ARG A 129 0.76 -6.54 17.80
C ARG A 129 2.28 -6.40 17.99
N VAL A 130 2.97 -6.23 16.90
CA VAL A 130 4.37 -5.84 16.88
C VAL A 130 4.42 -4.31 16.92
N ASP A 131 5.40 -3.81 17.64
CA ASP A 131 5.74 -2.39 17.59
C ASP A 131 6.35 -2.11 16.21
N ALA A 132 5.49 -1.88 15.21
CA ALA A 132 5.91 -1.63 13.84
C ALA A 132 6.59 -0.26 13.73
N PRO A 133 7.68 -0.14 12.97
CA PRO A 133 8.27 1.15 12.69
C PRO A 133 7.28 2.04 11.95
N VAL A 134 7.18 3.31 12.36
CA VAL A 134 6.33 4.29 11.70
C VAL A 134 7.02 4.74 10.40
N PRO A 135 6.32 4.75 9.25
CA PRO A 135 6.87 5.29 8.03
C PRO A 135 7.20 6.79 8.13
N ASP A 136 8.23 7.24 7.45
CA ASP A 136 8.51 8.67 7.27
C ASP A 136 7.51 9.33 6.31
N LEU A 137 6.89 8.54 5.44
CA LEU A 137 5.85 8.96 4.52
C LEU A 137 4.93 7.79 4.17
N VAL A 138 3.62 8.03 4.21
CA VAL A 138 2.62 7.12 3.65
C VAL A 138 2.05 7.74 2.37
N ILE A 139 2.01 6.94 1.29
CA ILE A 139 1.40 7.30 0.02
C ILE A 139 0.10 6.50 -0.12
N TYR A 140 -1.03 7.17 -0.05
CA TYR A 140 -2.34 6.56 -0.22
C TYR A 140 -2.84 6.78 -1.65
N LEU A 141 -2.91 5.70 -2.43
CA LEU A 141 -3.44 5.71 -3.79
C LEU A 141 -4.96 5.54 -3.77
N GLN A 142 -5.69 6.46 -4.41
CA GLN A 142 -7.14 6.41 -4.56
C GLN A 142 -7.52 6.22 -6.03
N ALA A 143 -8.48 5.33 -6.28
CA ALA A 143 -9.10 5.20 -7.60
C ALA A 143 -10.57 4.80 -7.47
N SER A 144 -11.38 5.14 -8.48
CA SER A 144 -12.77 4.71 -8.56
C SER A 144 -12.89 3.20 -8.73
N PRO A 145 -14.00 2.57 -8.28
CA PRO A 145 -14.22 1.15 -8.48
C PRO A 145 -14.11 0.71 -9.94
N ASP A 146 -14.57 1.53 -10.88
CA ASP A 146 -14.47 1.24 -12.32
C ASP A 146 -13.02 1.14 -12.78
N ARG A 147 -12.17 2.08 -12.32
CA ARG A 147 -10.75 2.08 -12.65
C ARG A 147 -10.01 0.90 -12.01
N LEU A 148 -10.42 0.52 -10.80
CA LEU A 148 -9.86 -0.66 -10.12
C LEU A 148 -10.21 -1.96 -10.86
N LEU A 149 -11.49 -2.12 -11.27
CA LEU A 149 -11.94 -3.29 -12.05
C LEU A 149 -11.20 -3.39 -13.38
N GLU A 150 -11.04 -2.30 -14.11
CA GLU A 150 -10.29 -2.25 -15.37
C GLU A 150 -8.84 -2.73 -15.16
N ARG A 151 -8.18 -2.29 -14.09
CA ARG A 151 -6.80 -2.69 -13.78
C ARG A 151 -6.68 -4.14 -13.32
N ILE A 152 -7.65 -4.62 -12.54
CA ILE A 152 -7.75 -6.01 -12.10
C ILE A 152 -7.91 -6.93 -13.33
N ASP A 153 -8.80 -6.58 -14.24
CA ASP A 153 -9.02 -7.34 -15.48
C ASP A 153 -7.77 -7.34 -16.38
N ARG A 154 -7.14 -6.18 -16.55
CA ARG A 154 -5.87 -6.05 -17.30
C ARG A 154 -4.73 -6.88 -16.70
N ARG A 155 -4.66 -7.03 -15.36
CA ARG A 155 -3.67 -7.85 -14.67
C ARG A 155 -3.87 -9.34 -14.94
N GLY A 156 -5.11 -9.77 -15.16
CA GLY A 156 -5.44 -11.10 -15.67
C GLY A 156 -5.26 -12.24 -14.66
N ILE A 157 -5.34 -11.98 -13.34
CA ILE A 157 -5.33 -13.01 -12.30
C ILE A 157 -6.74 -13.59 -12.19
N ASP A 158 -6.90 -14.87 -12.54
CA ASP A 158 -8.23 -15.51 -12.65
C ASP A 158 -9.05 -15.43 -11.35
N ALA A 159 -8.42 -15.63 -10.20
CA ALA A 159 -9.10 -15.53 -8.91
C ALA A 159 -9.68 -14.12 -8.64
N GLU A 160 -9.02 -13.07 -9.11
CA GLU A 160 -9.44 -11.69 -8.91
C GLU A 160 -10.59 -11.24 -9.81
N ARG A 161 -10.89 -11.98 -10.89
CA ARG A 161 -12.06 -11.71 -11.75
C ARG A 161 -13.39 -11.86 -11.01
N LEU A 162 -13.38 -12.50 -9.83
CA LEU A 162 -14.56 -12.64 -8.97
C LEU A 162 -14.77 -11.43 -8.04
N ILE A 163 -13.86 -10.46 -8.08
CA ILE A 163 -14.00 -9.20 -7.32
C ILE A 163 -15.06 -8.36 -8.02
N ASP A 164 -16.14 -8.07 -7.29
CA ASP A 164 -17.22 -7.24 -7.77
C ASP A 164 -17.06 -5.77 -7.38
N ARG A 165 -17.85 -4.92 -8.06
CA ARG A 165 -17.88 -3.48 -7.82
C ARG A 165 -18.24 -3.13 -6.38
N GLN A 166 -19.23 -3.81 -5.81
CA GLN A 166 -19.73 -3.53 -4.46
C GLN A 166 -18.63 -3.75 -3.41
N TYR A 167 -17.83 -4.79 -3.58
CA TYR A 167 -16.70 -5.05 -2.69
C TYR A 167 -15.63 -3.94 -2.77
N LEU A 168 -15.32 -3.46 -3.96
CA LEU A 168 -14.38 -2.36 -4.12
C LEU A 168 -14.91 -1.03 -3.57
N GLU A 169 -16.22 -0.79 -3.65
CA GLU A 169 -16.87 0.35 -3.01
C GLU A 169 -16.72 0.28 -1.49
N GLN A 170 -17.02 -0.86 -0.88
CA GLN A 170 -16.84 -1.07 0.57
C GLN A 170 -15.38 -0.89 1.00
N LEU A 171 -14.43 -1.41 0.23
CA LEU A 171 -13.01 -1.19 0.51
C LEU A 171 -12.64 0.29 0.42
N ASN A 172 -13.09 0.99 -0.62
CA ASN A 172 -12.82 2.42 -0.78
C ASN A 172 -13.38 3.25 0.38
N GLU A 173 -14.56 2.90 0.89
CA GLU A 173 -15.17 3.57 2.06
C GLU A 173 -14.29 3.42 3.30
N VAL A 174 -13.90 2.19 3.66
CA VAL A 174 -13.07 1.96 4.85
C VAL A 174 -11.67 2.53 4.73
N TYR A 175 -11.07 2.51 3.54
CA TYR A 175 -9.80 3.19 3.29
C TYR A 175 -9.93 4.71 3.45
N SER A 176 -11.00 5.30 2.90
CA SER A 176 -11.25 6.74 2.98
C SER A 176 -11.48 7.17 4.42
N GLU A 177 -12.26 6.41 5.19
CA GLU A 177 -12.48 6.65 6.61
C GLU A 177 -11.17 6.56 7.41
N PHE A 178 -10.38 5.50 7.21
CA PHE A 178 -9.11 5.33 7.89
C PHE A 178 -8.14 6.48 7.61
N PHE A 179 -7.93 6.81 6.35
CA PHE A 179 -7.01 7.87 5.98
C PHE A 179 -7.53 9.28 6.29
N LEU A 180 -8.85 9.46 6.48
CA LEU A 180 -9.40 10.71 6.98
C LEU A 180 -8.86 11.08 8.38
N TYR A 181 -8.65 10.06 9.24
CA TYR A 181 -8.18 10.26 10.61
C TYR A 181 -6.70 9.88 10.82
N TYR A 182 -6.02 9.43 9.77
CA TYR A 182 -4.62 9.01 9.86
C TYR A 182 -3.70 10.20 10.12
N ASP A 183 -2.91 10.11 11.19
CA ASP A 183 -1.96 11.14 11.64
C ASP A 183 -0.61 10.59 12.14
N ALA A 184 -0.41 9.27 12.05
CA ALA A 184 0.80 8.60 12.54
C ALA A 184 2.06 8.99 11.75
N ALA A 185 1.91 9.34 10.46
CA ALA A 185 2.99 9.78 9.59
C ALA A 185 2.51 10.86 8.61
N PRO A 186 3.42 11.60 7.95
CA PRO A 186 3.08 12.43 6.80
C PRO A 186 2.33 11.60 5.75
N LEU A 187 1.26 12.14 5.19
CA LEU A 187 0.35 11.44 4.28
C LEU A 187 0.27 12.17 2.93
N LEU A 188 0.58 11.46 1.86
CA LEU A 188 0.35 11.90 0.48
C LEU A 188 -0.81 11.10 -0.12
N ILE A 189 -1.93 11.76 -0.36
CA ILE A 189 -3.11 11.20 -1.03
C ILE A 189 -2.96 11.46 -2.53
N VAL A 190 -2.98 10.40 -3.33
CA VAL A 190 -2.74 10.45 -4.77
C VAL A 190 -3.99 10.01 -5.52
N ASN A 191 -4.50 10.88 -6.39
CA ASN A 191 -5.54 10.50 -7.34
C ASN A 191 -4.94 9.61 -8.44
N ALA A 192 -5.12 8.31 -8.31
CA ALA A 192 -4.59 7.31 -9.22
C ALA A 192 -5.54 6.98 -10.39
N ASN A 193 -6.66 7.70 -10.55
CA ASN A 193 -7.55 7.48 -11.72
C ASN A 193 -6.84 7.81 -13.03
N GLU A 194 -6.10 8.91 -13.05
CA GLU A 194 -5.46 9.46 -14.25
C GLU A 194 -3.99 9.05 -14.41
N ILE A 195 -3.39 8.43 -13.38
CA ILE A 195 -1.99 7.99 -13.40
C ILE A 195 -1.90 6.58 -13.99
N ASP A 196 -1.11 6.37 -15.01
CA ASP A 196 -0.68 5.04 -15.45
C ASP A 196 0.81 4.82 -15.16
N LEU A 197 1.10 4.35 -13.94
CA LEU A 197 2.47 4.06 -13.49
C LEU A 197 3.17 2.94 -14.30
N ALA A 198 2.41 2.18 -15.09
CA ALA A 198 2.98 1.12 -15.93
C ALA A 198 3.44 1.62 -17.30
N GLN A 199 2.99 2.81 -17.74
CA GLN A 199 3.24 3.33 -19.08
C GLN A 199 3.85 4.75 -19.11
N GLY A 200 3.92 5.46 -17.96
CA GLY A 200 4.23 6.87 -17.96
C GLY A 200 5.34 7.29 -17.00
N ASP A 201 6.54 7.56 -17.52
CA ASP A 201 7.64 8.10 -16.72
C ASP A 201 7.33 9.50 -16.19
N ARG A 202 6.60 10.32 -16.96
CA ARG A 202 6.29 11.72 -16.58
C ARG A 202 5.44 11.85 -15.33
N ASP A 203 4.38 11.05 -15.20
CA ASP A 203 3.49 11.10 -14.03
C ASP A 203 4.23 10.64 -12.78
N TYR A 204 5.08 9.63 -12.93
CA TYR A 204 5.93 9.14 -11.87
C TYR A 204 6.95 10.20 -11.43
N GLU A 205 7.65 10.84 -12.37
CA GLU A 205 8.62 11.91 -12.06
C GLU A 205 7.97 13.07 -11.31
N GLN A 206 6.79 13.52 -11.74
CA GLN A 206 6.04 14.56 -11.06
C GLN A 206 5.62 14.15 -9.64
N LEU A 207 5.16 12.90 -9.47
CA LEU A 207 4.80 12.36 -8.16
C LEU A 207 6.02 12.33 -7.22
N VAL A 208 7.16 11.87 -7.70
CA VAL A 208 8.40 11.83 -6.92
C VAL A 208 8.88 13.23 -6.58
N ASP A 209 8.87 14.15 -7.55
CA ASP A 209 9.23 15.54 -7.29
C ASP A 209 8.36 16.18 -6.20
N TYR A 210 7.05 15.92 -6.25
CA TYR A 210 6.12 16.38 -5.22
C TYR A 210 6.39 15.73 -3.86
N MET A 211 6.58 14.40 -3.85
CA MET A 211 6.87 13.60 -2.65
C MET A 211 8.10 14.11 -1.89
N LEU A 212 9.17 14.45 -2.58
CA LEU A 212 10.43 14.93 -2.00
C LEU A 212 10.31 16.30 -1.29
N ASN A 213 9.21 17.02 -1.49
CA ASN A 213 8.93 18.29 -0.82
C ASN A 213 8.07 18.14 0.46
N ILE A 214 7.55 16.93 0.74
CA ILE A 214 6.70 16.66 1.90
C ILE A 214 7.56 16.50 3.15
N LYS A 215 7.24 17.24 4.21
CA LYS A 215 7.90 17.13 5.51
C LYS A 215 6.97 16.68 6.63
N LYS A 216 5.72 17.08 6.58
CA LYS A 216 4.69 16.78 7.60
C LYS A 216 3.29 17.06 7.08
N GLY A 217 2.30 16.47 7.75
CA GLY A 217 0.89 16.73 7.49
C GLY A 217 0.35 15.96 6.30
N ARG A 218 -0.79 16.44 5.79
CA ARG A 218 -1.55 15.80 4.71
C ARG A 218 -1.42 16.59 3.43
N HIS A 219 -1.12 15.90 2.35
CA HIS A 219 -0.93 16.45 1.02
C HIS A 219 -1.79 15.71 0.00
N TYR A 220 -2.13 16.39 -1.08
CA TYR A 220 -2.92 15.84 -2.18
C TYR A 220 -2.17 16.03 -3.49
N PHE A 221 -2.07 14.96 -4.26
CA PHE A 221 -1.50 14.99 -5.61
C PHE A 221 -2.56 14.57 -6.63
N ASN A 222 -2.81 15.47 -7.58
CA ASN A 222 -3.68 15.21 -8.72
C ASN A 222 -2.93 15.58 -10.01
N PRO A 223 -2.56 14.60 -10.84
CA PRO A 223 -1.75 14.86 -12.04
C PRO A 223 -2.42 15.81 -13.04
N THR A 224 -3.73 15.88 -13.07
CA THR A 224 -4.47 16.76 -14.00
C THR A 224 -4.26 18.25 -13.74
N PHE A 225 -3.74 18.64 -12.58
CA PHE A 225 -3.41 20.03 -12.27
C PHE A 225 -2.00 20.44 -12.73
N PHE A 226 -1.17 19.49 -13.17
CA PHE A 226 0.22 19.73 -13.55
C PHE A 226 0.50 19.50 -15.04
N SER A 227 -0.57 19.28 -15.85
CA SER A 227 -0.47 19.06 -17.29
C SER A 227 -0.50 20.37 -18.10
#